data_1c6c1202bd4f3696fc5bc023b434603a
#
_entry.id   1c6c1202bd4f3696fc5bc023b434603a
#
_cell.length_a   1.000
_cell.length_b   1.000
_cell.length_c   1.000
_cell.angle_alpha   90.00
_cell.angle_beta   90.00
_cell.angle_gamma   90.00
#
_symmetry.space_group_name_H-M   'P 1'
#
loop_
_entity.id
_entity.type
_entity.pdbx_description
1 polymer ?
#
loop_
_entity_poly.entity_id
_entity_poly.type
_entity_poly.pdbx_seq_one_letter_code
_entity_poly.pdbx_strand_id
1 'polypeptide(L)'
;FDNSSVTEIFAQCPDNRGLGFAVGNRLKKAAGFHVVEADSQQVILGITGGSGAGKTSALRAIEQLGGAVIDCDAVYHEMLEQDEALMRDIRTSFPNSFTQGGLDRKKLGQEVFSDKERLALLNGVVYQHLVPEVRKRVQSCVEPLVAVDAINLLESGLDQLCDRTVAVTSPLELRVRRIMAR
;
A
#
# COMPACT_ATOMS: atom_id res chain seq x y z
N PHE A 1 -26.19 -23.46 -13.22
CA PHE A 1 -24.72 -23.62 -13.32
C PHE A 1 -24.38 -24.64 -14.42
N ASP A 2 -24.99 -24.50 -15.53
CA ASP A 2 -24.77 -25.37 -16.67
C ASP A 2 -24.21 -24.56 -17.82
N ASN A 3 -23.22 -25.05 -18.50
CA ASN A 3 -22.59 -24.45 -19.69
C ASN A 3 -21.78 -23.18 -19.53
N SER A 4 -21.30 -22.83 -18.34
CA SER A 4 -20.28 -21.77 -18.23
C SER A 4 -18.88 -22.37 -18.35
N SER A 5 -17.97 -21.65 -19.01
CA SER A 5 -16.55 -21.98 -19.06
C SER A 5 -15.81 -21.76 -17.72
N VAL A 6 -16.53 -21.61 -16.63
CA VAL A 6 -16.00 -21.42 -15.28
C VAL A 6 -15.57 -22.77 -14.74
N THR A 7 -14.28 -22.92 -14.47
CA THR A 7 -13.68 -24.16 -13.95
C THR A 7 -13.70 -24.25 -12.43
N GLU A 8 -13.75 -23.12 -11.73
CA GLU A 8 -13.75 -23.06 -10.26
C GLU A 8 -14.68 -21.94 -9.77
N ILE A 9 -15.44 -22.24 -8.71
CA ILE A 9 -16.31 -21.27 -8.03
C ILE A 9 -15.99 -21.31 -6.54
N PHE A 10 -15.59 -20.17 -6.00
CA PHE A 10 -15.38 -19.97 -4.57
C PHE A 10 -16.60 -19.29 -3.96
N ALA A 11 -17.11 -19.82 -2.86
CA ALA A 11 -18.20 -19.21 -2.11
C ALA A 11 -17.79 -19.05 -0.65
N GLN A 12 -17.92 -17.84 -0.10
CA GLN A 12 -17.70 -17.59 1.31
C GLN A 12 -18.82 -18.21 2.14
N CYS A 13 -18.45 -19.02 3.15
CA CYS A 13 -19.42 -19.58 4.09
C CYS A 13 -19.86 -18.47 5.06
N PRO A 14 -21.17 -18.27 5.27
CA PRO A 14 -21.67 -17.38 6.28
C PRO A 14 -21.40 -17.91 7.70
N ASP A 15 -21.56 -17.06 8.72
CA ASP A 15 -21.37 -17.40 10.11
C ASP A 15 -22.05 -18.69 10.54
N ASN A 16 -21.41 -19.46 11.42
CA ASN A 16 -21.90 -20.76 11.93
C ASN A 16 -23.08 -20.65 12.95
N ARG A 17 -23.92 -19.61 12.84
CA ARG A 17 -25.06 -19.39 13.74
C ARG A 17 -26.37 -19.21 12.98
N GLY A 18 -27.44 -19.80 13.48
CA GLY A 18 -28.79 -19.65 12.95
C GLY A 18 -28.92 -20.01 11.47
N LEU A 19 -29.48 -19.12 10.68
CA LEU A 19 -29.69 -19.30 9.24
C LEU A 19 -28.37 -19.48 8.48
N GLY A 20 -27.28 -18.83 8.93
CA GLY A 20 -25.94 -18.96 8.37
C GLY A 20 -25.41 -20.39 8.43
N PHE A 21 -25.66 -21.10 9.52
CA PHE A 21 -25.30 -22.53 9.65
C PHE A 21 -25.97 -23.40 8.60
N ALA A 22 -27.28 -23.21 8.36
CA ALA A 22 -28.03 -23.98 7.37
C ALA A 22 -27.54 -23.68 5.93
N VAL A 23 -27.24 -22.42 5.61
CA VAL A 23 -26.71 -22.04 4.30
C VAL A 23 -25.28 -22.57 4.12
N GLY A 24 -24.42 -22.47 5.13
CA GLY A 24 -23.06 -23.01 5.11
C GLY A 24 -23.04 -24.52 4.87
N ASN A 25 -23.92 -25.28 5.52
CA ASN A 25 -24.04 -26.72 5.28
C ASN A 25 -24.49 -27.08 3.85
N ARG A 26 -25.37 -26.28 3.26
CA ARG A 26 -25.78 -26.47 1.86
C ARG A 26 -24.66 -26.16 0.88
N LEU A 27 -23.91 -25.09 1.12
CA LEU A 27 -22.74 -24.75 0.31
C LEU A 27 -21.66 -25.83 0.39
N LYS A 28 -21.35 -26.33 1.60
CA LYS A 28 -20.40 -27.44 1.79
C LYS A 28 -20.82 -28.70 1.02
N LYS A 29 -22.10 -29.07 1.07
CA LYS A 29 -22.62 -30.20 0.31
C LYS A 29 -22.53 -30.00 -1.21
N ALA A 30 -22.87 -28.79 -1.69
CA ALA A 30 -22.77 -28.45 -3.12
C ALA A 30 -21.33 -28.47 -3.62
N ALA A 31 -20.37 -28.11 -2.76
CA ALA A 31 -18.94 -28.17 -3.05
C ALA A 31 -18.29 -29.55 -2.83
N GLY A 32 -19.11 -30.62 -2.63
CA GLY A 32 -18.58 -31.96 -2.35
C GLY A 32 -17.72 -32.03 -1.09
N PHE A 33 -17.97 -31.16 -0.10
CA PHE A 33 -17.17 -30.98 1.12
C PHE A 33 -15.72 -30.51 0.88
N HIS A 34 -15.42 -30.03 -0.31
CA HIS A 34 -14.15 -29.35 -0.58
C HIS A 34 -14.20 -27.99 0.10
N VAL A 35 -13.78 -27.93 1.34
CA VAL A 35 -13.63 -26.69 2.11
C VAL A 35 -12.16 -26.32 2.05
N VAL A 36 -11.83 -25.25 1.37
CA VAL A 36 -10.54 -24.58 1.53
C VAL A 36 -10.69 -23.68 2.74
N GLU A 37 -10.10 -24.06 3.86
CA GLU A 37 -9.90 -23.13 4.95
C GLU A 37 -8.92 -22.08 4.42
N ALA A 38 -9.43 -20.90 4.12
CA ALA A 38 -8.56 -19.75 3.99
C ALA A 38 -7.92 -19.59 5.37
N ASP A 39 -6.65 -19.99 5.50
CA ASP A 39 -5.85 -19.64 6.65
C ASP A 39 -6.08 -18.14 6.86
N SER A 40 -6.41 -17.76 8.09
CA SER A 40 -6.70 -16.38 8.48
C SER A 40 -5.45 -15.51 8.46
N GLN A 41 -4.49 -15.86 7.63
CA GLN A 41 -3.26 -15.11 7.44
C GLN A 41 -3.60 -13.85 6.65
N GLN A 42 -3.38 -12.71 7.28
CA GLN A 42 -3.44 -11.41 6.63
C GLN A 42 -2.57 -11.43 5.38
N VAL A 43 -3.12 -11.03 4.25
CA VAL A 43 -2.37 -10.89 2.98
C VAL A 43 -1.96 -9.44 2.80
N ILE A 44 -0.67 -9.22 2.57
CA ILE A 44 -0.11 -7.89 2.36
C ILE A 44 0.26 -7.73 0.87
N LEU A 45 -0.40 -6.78 0.21
CA LEU A 45 -0.14 -6.44 -1.19
C LEU A 45 0.64 -5.13 -1.29
N GLY A 46 1.83 -5.17 -1.87
CA GLY A 46 2.53 -3.97 -2.30
C GLY A 46 1.96 -3.45 -3.62
N ILE A 47 1.51 -2.21 -3.63
CA ILE A 47 0.98 -1.57 -4.84
C ILE A 47 1.93 -0.47 -5.27
N THR A 48 2.46 -0.57 -6.48
CA THR A 48 3.32 0.45 -7.06
C THR A 48 2.87 0.83 -8.47
N GLY A 49 3.46 1.87 -9.02
CA GLY A 49 3.17 2.34 -10.37
C GLY A 49 3.27 3.86 -10.47
N GLY A 50 3.66 4.35 -11.64
CA GLY A 50 3.90 5.76 -11.88
C GLY A 50 2.64 6.63 -11.82
N SER A 51 2.83 7.93 -11.70
CA SER A 51 1.73 8.92 -11.71
C SER A 51 0.83 8.74 -12.93
N GLY A 52 -0.48 8.83 -12.73
CA GLY A 52 -1.50 8.65 -13.79
C GLY A 52 -1.73 7.19 -14.22
N ALA A 53 -1.04 6.19 -13.64
CA ALA A 53 -1.21 4.78 -13.99
C ALA A 53 -2.58 4.21 -13.59
N GLY A 54 -3.21 4.74 -12.55
CA GLY A 54 -4.52 4.28 -12.07
C GLY A 54 -4.48 3.56 -10.72
N LYS A 55 -3.40 3.70 -9.96
CA LYS A 55 -3.26 3.11 -8.61
C LYS A 55 -4.48 3.38 -7.72
N THR A 56 -4.94 4.62 -7.67
CA THR A 56 -6.11 5.02 -6.87
C THR A 56 -7.36 4.17 -7.15
N SER A 57 -7.57 3.72 -8.40
CA SER A 57 -8.70 2.85 -8.74
C SER A 57 -8.53 1.44 -8.17
N ALA A 58 -7.30 0.90 -8.18
CA ALA A 58 -6.99 -0.40 -7.59
C ALA A 58 -7.13 -0.34 -6.05
N LEU A 59 -6.63 0.72 -5.43
CA LEU A 59 -6.72 0.92 -3.97
C LEU A 59 -8.17 1.03 -3.51
N ARG A 60 -9.00 1.82 -4.21
CA ARG A 60 -10.45 1.91 -3.94
C ARG A 60 -11.16 0.57 -4.06
N ALA A 61 -10.79 -0.27 -5.04
CA ALA A 61 -11.37 -1.60 -5.17
C ALA A 61 -11.00 -2.48 -3.96
N ILE A 62 -9.77 -2.39 -3.45
CA ILE A 62 -9.34 -3.10 -2.24
C ILE A 62 -10.16 -2.65 -1.02
N GLU A 63 -10.35 -1.35 -0.83
CA GLU A 63 -11.19 -0.80 0.26
C GLU A 63 -12.65 -1.28 0.14
N GLN A 64 -13.22 -1.26 -1.07
CA GLN A 64 -14.59 -1.75 -1.31
C GLN A 64 -14.76 -3.24 -1.02
N LEU A 65 -13.68 -4.03 -1.13
CA LEU A 65 -13.66 -5.43 -0.77
C LEU A 65 -13.37 -5.68 0.72
N GLY A 66 -13.28 -4.63 1.53
CA GLY A 66 -13.03 -4.70 2.97
C GLY A 66 -11.55 -4.81 3.33
N GLY A 67 -10.64 -4.48 2.43
CA GLY A 67 -9.21 -4.37 2.71
C GLY A 67 -8.84 -3.01 3.27
N ALA A 68 -7.71 -2.95 3.98
CA ALA A 68 -7.07 -1.71 4.43
C ALA A 68 -6.08 -1.20 3.38
N VAL A 69 -5.88 0.11 3.34
CA VAL A 69 -4.89 0.77 2.49
C VAL A 69 -3.96 1.63 3.35
N ILE A 70 -2.66 1.43 3.20
CA ILE A 70 -1.61 2.25 3.81
C ILE A 70 -0.94 3.06 2.69
N ASP A 71 -1.25 4.34 2.64
CA ASP A 71 -0.61 5.30 1.73
C ASP A 71 0.70 5.78 2.34
N CYS A 72 1.82 5.33 1.78
CA CYS A 72 3.16 5.66 2.30
C CYS A 72 3.52 7.14 2.11
N ASP A 73 2.95 7.83 1.12
CA ASP A 73 3.15 9.26 0.96
C ASP A 73 2.45 10.03 2.10
N ALA A 74 1.23 9.63 2.47
CA ALA A 74 0.52 10.18 3.62
C ALA A 74 1.25 9.89 4.94
N VAL A 75 1.72 8.66 5.14
CA VAL A 75 2.54 8.28 6.30
C VAL A 75 3.78 9.15 6.41
N TYR A 76 4.52 9.34 5.32
CA TYR A 76 5.69 10.20 5.30
C TYR A 76 5.37 11.65 5.69
N HIS A 77 4.25 12.19 5.18
CA HIS A 77 3.82 13.54 5.55
C HIS A 77 3.48 13.68 7.03
N GLU A 78 2.80 12.71 7.62
CA GLU A 78 2.52 12.67 9.06
C GLU A 78 3.82 12.60 9.87
N MET A 79 4.78 11.77 9.45
CA MET A 79 6.07 11.64 10.12
C MET A 79 6.87 12.95 10.09
N LEU A 80 6.84 13.72 9.00
CA LEU A 80 7.47 15.04 8.95
C LEU A 80 6.90 16.02 9.99
N GLU A 81 5.70 15.80 10.48
CA GLU A 81 5.06 16.66 11.48
C GLU A 81 5.22 16.13 12.92
N GLN A 82 5.39 14.80 13.09
CA GLN A 82 5.28 14.16 14.38
C GLN A 82 6.54 13.40 14.81
N ASP A 83 7.40 12.98 13.86
CA ASP A 83 8.61 12.21 14.16
C ASP A 83 9.83 13.12 14.34
N GLU A 84 10.16 13.42 15.61
CA GLU A 84 11.33 14.22 15.95
C GLU A 84 12.66 13.56 15.57
N ALA A 85 12.71 12.22 15.51
CA ALA A 85 13.94 11.50 15.15
C ALA A 85 14.19 11.66 13.64
N LEU A 86 13.19 11.44 12.81
CA LEU A 86 13.27 11.71 11.37
C LEU A 86 13.68 13.17 11.11
N MET A 87 13.07 14.12 11.80
CA MET A 87 13.38 15.54 11.61
C MET A 87 14.82 15.90 12.03
N ARG A 88 15.36 15.27 13.07
CA ARG A 88 16.78 15.43 13.45
C ARG A 88 17.71 14.89 12.39
N ASP A 89 17.44 13.70 11.85
CA ASP A 89 18.29 13.05 10.87
C ASP A 89 18.26 13.81 9.53
N ILE A 90 17.09 14.31 9.10
CA ILE A 90 17.00 15.21 7.95
C ILE A 90 17.78 16.50 8.21
N ARG A 91 17.67 17.10 9.38
CA ARG A 91 18.41 18.32 9.71
C ARG A 91 19.92 18.12 9.70
N THR A 92 20.39 16.96 10.18
CA THR A 92 21.81 16.61 10.16
C THR A 92 22.34 16.46 8.73
N SER A 93 21.56 15.85 7.85
CA SER A 93 21.96 15.60 6.46
C SER A 93 21.73 16.82 5.54
N PHE A 94 20.75 17.67 5.85
CA PHE A 94 20.30 18.80 5.04
C PHE A 94 20.12 20.09 5.86
N PRO A 95 21.16 20.59 6.54
CA PRO A 95 21.04 21.73 7.45
C PRO A 95 20.57 23.01 6.75
N ASN A 96 20.93 23.20 5.48
CA ASN A 96 20.55 24.37 4.69
C ASN A 96 19.07 24.43 4.33
N SER A 97 18.37 23.30 4.42
CA SER A 97 16.93 23.21 4.16
C SER A 97 16.08 23.54 5.39
N PHE A 98 16.70 23.97 6.50
CA PHE A 98 15.99 24.40 7.70
C PHE A 98 16.05 25.92 7.90
N THR A 99 14.93 26.47 8.37
CA THR A 99 14.78 27.89 8.75
C THR A 99 14.35 27.99 10.23
N GLN A 100 14.14 29.20 10.74
CA GLN A 100 13.57 29.41 12.08
C GLN A 100 12.16 28.80 12.22
N GLY A 101 11.43 28.65 11.10
CA GLY A 101 10.09 28.03 11.05
C GLY A 101 10.10 26.51 10.87
N GLY A 102 11.27 25.86 10.89
CA GLY A 102 11.39 24.40 10.67
C GLY A 102 11.89 24.04 9.27
N LEU A 103 11.51 22.84 8.78
CA LEU A 103 11.91 22.33 7.48
C LEU A 103 11.25 23.12 6.33
N ASP A 104 12.07 23.71 5.48
CA ASP A 104 11.64 24.30 4.21
C ASP A 104 11.64 23.23 3.12
N ARG A 105 10.47 22.63 2.88
CA ARG A 105 10.30 21.54 1.88
C ARG A 105 10.69 21.99 0.46
N LYS A 106 10.53 23.28 0.14
CA LYS A 106 10.89 23.80 -1.18
C LYS A 106 12.40 23.86 -1.37
N LYS A 107 13.13 24.32 -0.34
CA LYS A 107 14.60 24.30 -0.36
C LYS A 107 15.15 22.89 -0.40
N LEU A 108 14.59 21.98 0.43
CA LEU A 108 14.97 20.57 0.40
C LEU A 108 14.76 19.98 -1.00
N GLY A 109 13.60 20.21 -1.62
CA GLY A 109 13.32 19.76 -2.97
C GLY A 109 14.32 20.30 -4.00
N GLN A 110 14.65 21.60 -3.94
CA GLN A 110 15.67 22.20 -4.83
C GLN A 110 17.05 21.55 -4.65
N GLU A 111 17.42 21.22 -3.41
CA GLU A 111 18.70 20.62 -3.07
C GLU A 111 18.80 19.17 -3.59
N VAL A 112 17.71 18.39 -3.53
CA VAL A 112 17.75 16.96 -3.86
C VAL A 112 17.37 16.65 -5.31
N PHE A 113 16.47 17.41 -5.95
CA PHE A 113 16.03 17.10 -7.32
C PHE A 113 17.09 17.42 -8.39
N SER A 114 18.07 18.27 -8.09
CA SER A 114 19.17 18.59 -8.98
C SER A 114 20.36 17.63 -8.84
N ASP A 115 20.38 16.79 -7.81
CA ASP A 115 21.50 15.94 -7.45
C ASP A 115 21.03 14.54 -7.02
N LYS A 116 21.39 13.52 -7.82
CA LYS A 116 20.99 12.13 -7.58
C LYS A 116 21.56 11.55 -6.29
N GLU A 117 22.77 11.95 -5.89
CA GLU A 117 23.40 11.47 -4.66
C GLU A 117 22.70 12.08 -3.44
N ARG A 118 22.34 13.35 -3.51
CA ARG A 118 21.55 14.02 -2.47
C ARG A 118 20.14 13.41 -2.34
N LEU A 119 19.51 13.10 -3.47
CA LEU A 119 18.22 12.42 -3.45
C LEU A 119 18.33 11.02 -2.84
N ALA A 120 19.36 10.25 -3.19
CA ALA A 120 19.60 8.94 -2.61
C ALA A 120 19.88 9.02 -1.09
N LEU A 121 20.63 10.05 -0.65
CA LEU A 121 20.86 10.29 0.78
C LEU A 121 19.55 10.60 1.52
N LEU A 122 18.70 11.48 0.97
CA LEU A 122 17.39 11.78 1.58
C LEU A 122 16.52 10.52 1.66
N ASN A 123 16.44 9.76 0.58
CA ASN A 123 15.69 8.51 0.55
C ASN A 123 16.20 7.53 1.61
N GLY A 124 17.53 7.38 1.75
CA GLY A 124 18.13 6.53 2.77
C GLY A 124 17.72 6.94 4.19
N VAL A 125 17.79 8.24 4.50
CA VAL A 125 17.35 8.78 5.80
C VAL A 125 15.86 8.52 6.01
N VAL A 126 15.02 8.81 5.03
CA VAL A 126 13.56 8.63 5.14
C VAL A 126 13.17 7.16 5.30
N TYR A 127 13.75 6.27 4.51
CA TYR A 127 13.35 4.85 4.53
C TYR A 127 13.69 4.14 5.84
N GLN A 128 14.76 4.55 6.53
CA GLN A 128 15.10 4.02 7.86
C GLN A 128 13.97 4.25 8.90
N HIS A 129 13.21 5.33 8.74
CA HIS A 129 12.09 5.66 9.63
C HIS A 129 10.75 5.15 9.06
N LEU A 130 10.54 5.32 7.74
CA LEU A 130 9.28 4.97 7.08
C LEU A 130 8.99 3.47 7.14
N VAL A 131 9.97 2.61 6.84
CA VAL A 131 9.75 1.15 6.78
C VAL A 131 9.29 0.58 8.12
N PRO A 132 9.92 0.92 9.27
CA PRO A 132 9.42 0.48 10.58
C PRO A 132 8.02 0.99 10.90
N GLU A 133 7.70 2.24 10.55
CA GLU A 133 6.37 2.82 10.81
C GLU A 133 5.30 2.13 9.95
N VAL A 134 5.56 1.91 8.66
CA VAL A 134 4.65 1.16 7.78
C VAL A 134 4.45 -0.26 8.31
N ARG A 135 5.52 -0.95 8.72
CA ARG A 135 5.42 -2.29 9.34
C ARG A 135 4.52 -2.28 10.56
N LYS A 136 4.65 -1.30 11.44
CA LYS A 136 3.81 -1.15 12.63
C LYS A 136 2.34 -0.94 12.26
N ARG A 137 2.07 -0.12 11.23
CA ARG A 137 0.69 0.10 10.74
C ARG A 137 0.10 -1.17 10.15
N VAL A 138 0.85 -1.90 9.34
CA VAL A 138 0.42 -3.22 8.81
C VAL A 138 0.05 -4.16 9.94
N GLN A 139 0.89 -4.28 10.96
CA GLN A 139 0.64 -5.15 12.12
C GLN A 139 -0.56 -4.73 12.96
N SER A 140 -0.95 -3.47 12.92
CA SER A 140 -2.14 -2.96 13.63
C SER A 140 -3.45 -3.09 12.84
N CYS A 141 -3.37 -3.41 11.55
CA CYS A 141 -4.55 -3.68 10.73
C CYS A 141 -5.17 -5.03 11.11
N VAL A 142 -6.48 -5.07 11.19
CA VAL A 142 -7.26 -6.29 11.48
C VAL A 142 -7.88 -6.88 10.21
N GLU A 143 -7.82 -6.16 9.12
CA GLU A 143 -8.34 -6.55 7.83
C GLU A 143 -7.54 -7.72 7.26
N PRO A 144 -8.20 -8.69 6.61
CA PRO A 144 -7.53 -9.86 6.03
C PRO A 144 -6.67 -9.51 4.80
N LEU A 145 -6.88 -8.33 4.21
CA LEU A 145 -6.13 -7.80 3.08
C LEU A 145 -5.64 -6.40 3.40
N VAL A 146 -4.34 -6.17 3.30
CA VAL A 146 -3.73 -4.85 3.48
C VAL A 146 -2.94 -4.48 2.23
N ALA A 147 -3.22 -3.32 1.65
CA ALA A 147 -2.45 -2.77 0.55
C ALA A 147 -1.47 -1.71 1.07
N VAL A 148 -0.21 -1.84 0.72
CA VAL A 148 0.85 -0.85 0.95
C VAL A 148 1.09 -0.11 -0.38
N ASP A 149 0.63 1.14 -0.47
CA ASP A 149 0.82 1.98 -1.65
C ASP A 149 2.10 2.81 -1.54
N ALA A 150 3.07 2.53 -2.39
CA ALA A 150 4.29 3.30 -2.49
C ALA A 150 4.80 3.38 -3.93
N ILE A 151 5.20 4.58 -4.38
CA ILE A 151 5.84 4.76 -5.68
C ILE A 151 7.21 4.07 -5.68
N ASN A 152 7.99 4.25 -4.61
CA ASN A 152 9.32 3.69 -4.43
C ASN A 152 9.29 2.40 -3.60
N LEU A 153 8.32 1.52 -3.85
CA LEU A 153 8.09 0.30 -3.08
C LEU A 153 9.32 -0.61 -3.02
N LEU A 154 9.99 -0.79 -4.15
CA LEU A 154 11.16 -1.66 -4.28
C LEU A 154 12.43 -0.98 -3.73
N GLU A 155 12.62 0.29 -4.06
CA GLU A 155 13.79 1.07 -3.65
C GLU A 155 13.84 1.28 -2.14
N SER A 156 12.68 1.35 -1.49
CA SER A 156 12.56 1.51 -0.03
C SER A 156 12.73 0.20 0.74
N GLY A 157 12.61 -0.96 0.05
CA GLY A 157 12.55 -2.27 0.69
C GLY A 157 11.19 -2.60 1.33
N LEU A 158 10.16 -1.80 1.08
CA LEU A 158 8.79 -2.07 1.55
C LEU A 158 8.19 -3.34 0.91
N ASP A 159 8.65 -3.73 -0.27
CA ASP A 159 8.27 -4.97 -0.94
C ASP A 159 8.57 -6.21 -0.09
N GLN A 160 9.59 -6.17 0.78
CA GLN A 160 9.92 -7.25 1.71
C GLN A 160 8.86 -7.46 2.82
N LEU A 161 7.96 -6.50 3.01
CA LEU A 161 6.80 -6.64 3.90
C LEU A 161 5.61 -7.31 3.21
N CYS A 162 5.64 -7.42 1.87
CA CYS A 162 4.50 -7.79 1.06
C CYS A 162 4.58 -9.25 0.62
N ASP A 163 3.46 -9.96 0.70
CA ASP A 163 3.34 -11.33 0.15
C ASP A 163 3.38 -11.32 -1.37
N ARG A 164 2.85 -10.26 -1.97
CA ARG A 164 2.84 -10.05 -3.42
C ARG A 164 2.99 -8.57 -3.73
N THR A 165 3.61 -8.28 -4.87
CA THR A 165 3.73 -6.91 -5.41
C THR A 165 2.97 -6.80 -6.72
N VAL A 166 2.19 -5.74 -6.86
CA VAL A 166 1.40 -5.41 -8.04
C VAL A 166 1.87 -4.07 -8.60
N ALA A 167 2.36 -4.08 -9.83
CA ALA A 167 2.69 -2.86 -10.57
C ALA A 167 1.50 -2.45 -11.44
N VAL A 168 0.89 -1.32 -11.13
CA VAL A 168 -0.18 -0.75 -11.94
C VAL A 168 0.43 0.06 -13.08
N THR A 169 0.13 -0.33 -14.30
CA THR A 169 0.66 0.30 -15.51
C THR A 169 -0.45 0.83 -16.41
N SER A 170 -0.13 1.83 -17.22
CA SER A 170 -1.03 2.38 -18.25
C SER A 170 -0.18 2.98 -19.37
N PRO A 171 -0.63 2.97 -20.62
CA PRO A 171 0.05 3.62 -21.73
C PRO A 171 0.41 5.07 -21.43
N LEU A 172 1.59 5.50 -21.87
CA LEU A 172 2.13 6.83 -21.56
C LEU A 172 1.14 7.95 -21.90
N GLU A 173 0.51 7.87 -23.06
CA GLU A 173 -0.45 8.87 -23.54
C GLU A 173 -1.65 9.03 -22.59
N LEU A 174 -2.17 7.92 -22.07
CA LEU A 174 -3.26 7.94 -21.08
C LEU A 174 -2.79 8.53 -19.74
N ARG A 175 -1.58 8.22 -19.33
CA ARG A 175 -0.98 8.78 -18.11
C ARG A 175 -0.84 10.28 -18.21
N VAL A 176 -0.24 10.79 -19.29
CA VAL A 176 -0.07 12.23 -19.55
C VAL A 176 -1.44 12.92 -19.55
N ARG A 177 -2.42 12.39 -20.30
CA ARG A 177 -3.77 12.95 -20.34
C ARG A 177 -4.42 13.04 -18.96
N ARG A 178 -4.28 12.01 -18.12
CA ARG A 178 -4.82 11.99 -16.76
C ARG A 178 -4.12 12.97 -15.82
N ILE A 179 -2.81 13.19 -16.01
CA ILE A 179 -2.04 14.16 -15.20
C ILE A 179 -2.41 15.58 -15.58
N MET A 180 -2.58 15.87 -16.87
CA MET A 180 -2.94 17.20 -17.36
C MET A 180 -4.41 17.58 -17.07
N ALA A 181 -5.28 16.62 -16.77
CA ALA A 181 -6.69 16.83 -16.44
C ALA A 181 -6.96 17.04 -14.93
N ARG A 182 -5.92 17.06 -14.10
CA ARG A 182 -5.96 17.32 -12.65
C ARG A 182 -5.68 18.78 -12.38
#